data_dbfcb6450af0dd5253ee0ef4e4602bf5
#
_entry.id   dbfcb6450af0dd5253ee0ef4e4602bf5
#
_cell.length_a   1.000
_cell.length_b   1.000
_cell.length_c   1.000
_cell.angle_alpha   90.00
_cell.angle_beta   90.00
_cell.angle_gamma   90.00
#
_symmetry.space_group_name_H-M   'P 1'
#
loop_
_entity.id
_entity.type
_entity.pdbx_description
1 polymer ?
#
loop_
_entity_poly.entity_id
_entity_poly.type
_entity_poly.pdbx_seq_one_letter_code
_entity_poly.pdbx_strand_id
1 'polypeptide(L)'
;AYGNGGIGIEKIKINQSNMKKFLTKYISKFQNNPVIIQKFLKNFNKGDKRIILVNGQVKGAVLRVPKNNSIKANFHAGGTAVKTTLSPREKQICSTIKSFLKTKKLFFVGIDVIDGYLTEINITSPTGIQEINRLNKVNIEKDVIDFVEKSLQ
;
A
#
# COMPACT_ATOMS: atom_id res chain seq x y z
N ALA A 1 5.19 -0.76 -12.96
CA ALA A 1 6.35 -1.27 -12.23
C ALA A 1 6.23 -2.77 -12.06
N TYR A 2 7.23 -3.49 -12.48
CA TYR A 2 7.29 -4.95 -12.44
C TYR A 2 8.01 -5.39 -11.15
N GLY A 3 7.35 -5.35 -10.02
CA GLY A 3 7.95 -5.78 -8.75
C GLY A 3 6.92 -5.93 -7.66
N ASN A 4 7.15 -6.87 -6.76
CA ASN A 4 6.32 -7.07 -5.58
C ASN A 4 7.22 -7.10 -4.32
N GLY A 5 6.61 -6.99 -3.16
CA GLY A 5 7.31 -7.12 -1.89
C GLY A 5 8.45 -6.11 -1.65
N GLY A 6 8.48 -4.99 -2.38
CA GLY A 6 9.54 -3.99 -2.26
C GLY A 6 10.88 -4.41 -2.90
N ILE A 7 10.89 -5.42 -3.76
CA ILE A 7 12.10 -5.79 -4.52
C ILE A 7 12.45 -4.63 -5.46
N GLY A 8 13.73 -4.24 -5.47
CA GLY A 8 14.22 -3.16 -6.34
C GLY A 8 13.97 -1.74 -5.82
N ILE A 9 13.37 -1.54 -4.65
CA ILE A 9 13.28 -0.20 -4.06
C ILE A 9 14.65 0.25 -3.58
N GLU A 10 15.11 1.39 -4.09
CA GLU A 10 16.38 2.01 -3.69
C GLU A 10 16.14 3.46 -3.25
N LYS A 11 16.77 3.86 -2.15
CA LYS A 11 16.78 5.24 -1.67
C LYS A 11 18.05 5.91 -2.15
N ILE A 12 17.91 7.04 -2.84
CA ILE A 12 19.05 7.83 -3.31
C ILE A 12 19.04 9.24 -2.75
N LYS A 13 20.20 9.78 -2.44
CA LYS A 13 20.38 11.23 -2.27
C LYS A 13 20.62 11.82 -3.65
N ILE A 14 19.73 12.68 -4.08
CA ILE A 14 19.87 13.36 -5.38
C ILE A 14 20.88 14.50 -5.23
N ASN A 15 21.97 14.40 -5.98
CA ASN A 15 22.75 15.56 -6.38
C ASN A 15 22.85 15.54 -7.92
N GLN A 16 23.01 16.71 -8.52
CA GLN A 16 22.96 16.84 -9.99
C GLN A 16 24.05 16.02 -10.72
N SER A 17 25.19 15.78 -10.07
CA SER A 17 26.34 15.12 -10.70
C SER A 17 26.20 13.59 -10.81
N ASN A 18 25.46 12.95 -9.92
CA ASN A 18 25.36 11.47 -9.89
C ASN A 18 24.01 10.91 -10.35
N MET A 19 22.98 11.74 -10.44
CA MET A 19 21.63 11.28 -10.75
C MET A 19 21.51 10.59 -12.10
N LYS A 20 22.08 11.20 -13.16
CA LYS A 20 22.04 10.62 -14.53
C LYS A 20 22.70 9.24 -14.56
N LYS A 21 23.89 9.12 -14.00
CA LYS A 21 24.65 7.87 -13.94
C LYS A 21 23.90 6.78 -13.16
N PHE A 22 23.33 7.17 -12.01
CA PHE A 22 22.52 6.26 -11.20
C PHE A 22 21.29 5.77 -11.97
N LEU A 23 20.49 6.67 -12.55
CA LEU A 23 19.27 6.33 -13.27
C LEU A 23 19.56 5.44 -14.47
N THR A 24 20.59 5.75 -15.26
CA THR A 24 20.99 4.90 -16.40
C THR A 24 21.30 3.47 -15.95
N LYS A 25 22.13 3.32 -14.91
CA LYS A 25 22.49 2.01 -14.34
C LYS A 25 21.27 1.30 -13.76
N TYR A 26 20.39 2.02 -13.08
CA TYR A 26 19.19 1.46 -12.46
C TYR A 26 18.19 0.97 -13.50
N ILE A 27 17.91 1.78 -14.53
CA ILE A 27 16.99 1.44 -15.62
C ILE A 27 17.50 0.24 -16.42
N SER A 28 18.81 0.19 -16.75
CA SER A 28 19.39 -0.93 -17.45
C SER A 28 19.29 -2.26 -16.69
N LYS A 29 19.38 -2.22 -15.35
CA LYS A 29 19.17 -3.39 -14.47
C LYS A 29 17.77 -3.99 -14.60
N PHE A 30 16.78 -3.19 -14.96
CA PHE A 30 15.40 -3.61 -15.18
C PHE A 30 15.02 -3.69 -16.66
N GLN A 31 15.98 -3.99 -17.53
CA GLN A 31 15.76 -4.21 -18.97
C GLN A 31 15.02 -3.03 -19.64
N ASN A 32 15.34 -1.81 -19.24
CA ASN A 32 14.72 -0.57 -19.71
C ASN A 32 13.21 -0.47 -19.50
N ASN A 33 12.64 -1.26 -18.58
CA ASN A 33 11.24 -1.11 -18.20
C ASN A 33 11.01 0.21 -17.45
N PRO A 34 9.79 0.77 -17.51
CA PRO A 34 9.44 1.97 -16.76
C PRO A 34 9.68 1.82 -15.26
N VAL A 35 10.27 2.82 -14.64
CA VAL A 35 10.52 2.90 -13.19
C VAL A 35 9.74 4.04 -12.56
N ILE A 36 9.29 3.84 -11.33
CA ILE A 36 8.61 4.88 -10.55
C ILE A 36 9.64 5.60 -9.70
N ILE A 37 9.65 6.93 -9.80
CA ILE A 37 10.46 7.80 -8.94
C ILE A 37 9.53 8.57 -8.03
N GLN A 38 9.71 8.43 -6.73
CA GLN A 38 8.87 9.07 -5.73
C GLN A 38 9.71 9.84 -4.71
N LYS A 39 9.12 10.90 -4.14
CA LYS A 39 9.70 11.59 -3.00
C LYS A 39 9.79 10.63 -1.82
N PHE A 40 10.96 10.56 -1.19
CA PHE A 40 11.15 9.77 0.01
C PHE A 40 10.41 10.41 1.21
N LEU A 41 9.53 9.64 1.84
CA LEU A 41 8.77 10.06 3.02
C LEU A 41 9.60 9.81 4.28
N LYS A 42 9.93 10.88 5.02
CA LYS A 42 10.86 10.81 6.16
C LYS A 42 10.35 9.92 7.30
N ASN A 43 9.03 9.87 7.51
CA ASN A 43 8.40 9.13 8.61
C ASN A 43 8.07 7.67 8.26
N PHE A 44 8.63 7.12 7.18
CA PHE A 44 8.41 5.72 6.78
C PHE A 44 8.71 4.71 7.90
N ASN A 45 9.63 5.04 8.80
CA ASN A 45 10.03 4.23 9.95
C ASN A 45 8.92 4.11 11.01
N LYS A 46 7.95 5.04 11.04
CA LYS A 46 6.77 4.96 11.91
C LYS A 46 5.75 3.90 11.44
N GLY A 47 5.96 3.39 10.24
CA GLY A 47 5.16 2.34 9.64
C GLY A 47 4.42 2.77 8.38
N ASP A 48 3.93 1.77 7.71
CA ASP A 48 3.14 1.81 6.49
C ASP A 48 1.76 1.24 6.82
N LYS A 49 0.70 2.02 6.65
CA LYS A 49 -0.64 1.58 6.98
C LYS A 49 -1.32 0.95 5.76
N ARG A 50 -1.62 -0.36 5.85
CA ARG A 50 -2.49 -1.06 4.92
C ARG A 50 -3.94 -0.85 5.32
N ILE A 51 -4.76 -0.36 4.40
CA ILE A 51 -6.21 -0.17 4.56
C ILE A 51 -6.93 -1.01 3.51
N ILE A 52 -7.88 -1.83 3.93
CA ILE A 52 -8.69 -2.66 3.02
C ILE A 52 -10.03 -1.98 2.77
N LEU A 53 -10.38 -1.89 1.49
CA LEU A 53 -11.67 -1.35 1.04
C LEU A 53 -12.43 -2.42 0.25
N VAL A 54 -13.74 -2.52 0.52
CA VAL A 54 -14.70 -3.30 -0.28
C VAL A 54 -15.75 -2.33 -0.80
N ASN A 55 -15.96 -2.30 -2.09
CA ASN A 55 -16.86 -1.35 -2.78
C ASN A 55 -16.61 0.11 -2.36
N GLY A 56 -15.34 0.47 -2.21
CA GLY A 56 -14.91 1.81 -1.79
C GLY A 56 -15.23 2.16 -0.32
N GLN A 57 -15.62 1.19 0.51
CA GLN A 57 -15.83 1.35 1.95
C GLN A 57 -14.67 0.73 2.72
N VAL A 58 -14.16 1.43 3.71
CA VAL A 58 -13.12 0.92 4.61
C VAL A 58 -13.68 -0.23 5.43
N LYS A 59 -13.01 -1.39 5.41
CA LYS A 59 -13.35 -2.58 6.19
C LYS A 59 -12.40 -2.82 7.35
N GLY A 60 -11.18 -2.35 7.23
CA GLY A 60 -10.20 -2.42 8.30
C GLY A 60 -8.84 -1.88 7.90
N ALA A 61 -7.96 -1.77 8.90
CA ALA A 61 -6.61 -1.28 8.70
C ALA A 61 -5.62 -1.95 9.66
N VAL A 62 -4.38 -2.04 9.24
CA VAL A 62 -3.24 -2.50 10.04
C VAL A 62 -2.04 -1.62 9.78
N LEU A 63 -1.31 -1.26 10.82
CA LEU A 63 -0.01 -0.60 10.70
C LEU A 63 1.08 -1.67 10.59
N ARG A 64 1.88 -1.61 9.53
CA ARG A 64 3.03 -2.47 9.31
C ARG A 64 4.29 -1.72 9.73
N VAL A 65 4.88 -2.11 10.85
CA VAL A 65 6.08 -1.46 11.38
C VAL A 65 7.31 -2.21 10.85
N PRO A 66 8.25 -1.52 10.18
CA PRO A 66 9.45 -2.18 9.64
C PRO A 66 10.33 -2.70 10.76
N LYS A 67 11.02 -3.82 10.51
CA LYS A 67 12.07 -4.30 11.41
C LYS A 67 13.37 -3.52 11.18
N ASN A 68 14.05 -3.15 12.29
CA ASN A 68 15.46 -2.72 12.33
C ASN A 68 15.91 -1.87 11.13
N ASN A 69 15.51 -0.60 11.06
CA ASN A 69 15.95 0.37 10.04
C ASN A 69 15.70 -0.04 8.57
N SER A 70 14.92 -1.08 8.31
CA SER A 70 14.50 -1.43 6.96
C SER A 70 13.65 -0.30 6.36
N ILE A 71 13.88 0.03 5.09
CA ILE A 71 13.00 0.93 4.32
C ILE A 71 11.73 0.23 3.84
N LYS A 72 11.56 -1.05 4.16
CA LYS A 72 10.43 -1.90 3.75
C LYS A 72 9.65 -2.30 4.98
N ALA A 73 8.35 -1.99 4.99
CA ALA A 73 7.44 -2.29 6.09
C ALA A 73 6.42 -3.40 5.77
N ASN A 74 6.35 -3.86 4.52
CA ASN A 74 5.40 -4.89 4.13
C ASN A 74 5.67 -6.24 4.82
N PHE A 75 4.65 -7.10 4.89
CA PHE A 75 4.76 -8.39 5.59
C PHE A 75 5.80 -9.33 4.99
N HIS A 76 6.00 -9.32 3.67
CA HIS A 76 7.04 -10.11 3.00
C HIS A 76 8.45 -9.69 3.41
N ALA A 77 8.65 -8.43 3.79
CA ALA A 77 9.91 -7.93 4.34
C ALA A 77 10.02 -8.11 5.86
N GLY A 78 9.08 -8.83 6.48
CA GLY A 78 9.08 -9.12 7.92
C GLY A 78 8.54 -7.98 8.79
N GLY A 79 7.75 -7.07 8.25
CA GLY A 79 7.07 -6.02 9.02
C GLY A 79 6.13 -6.62 10.08
N THR A 80 6.08 -5.98 11.25
CA THR A 80 5.21 -6.38 12.35
C THR A 80 3.85 -5.72 12.22
N ALA A 81 2.77 -6.52 12.33
CA ALA A 81 1.41 -6.03 12.31
C ALA A 81 1.02 -5.42 13.66
N VAL A 82 0.56 -4.17 13.66
CA VAL A 82 0.10 -3.45 14.85
C VAL A 82 -1.30 -2.92 14.62
N LYS A 83 -2.17 -3.05 15.63
CA LYS A 83 -3.54 -2.51 15.60
C LYS A 83 -3.49 -0.99 15.40
N THR A 84 -4.36 -0.48 14.55
CA THR A 84 -4.42 0.96 14.24
C THR A 84 -5.84 1.41 13.91
N THR A 85 -6.06 2.71 13.97
CA THR A 85 -7.28 3.39 13.50
C THR A 85 -6.91 4.40 12.42
N LEU A 86 -7.88 4.80 11.60
CA LEU A 86 -7.65 5.81 10.57
C LEU A 86 -7.66 7.21 11.16
N SER A 87 -6.64 7.98 10.84
CA SER A 87 -6.60 9.43 11.08
C SER A 87 -7.62 10.16 10.19
N PRO A 88 -7.98 11.42 10.48
CA PRO A 88 -8.84 12.24 9.62
C PRO A 88 -8.30 12.34 8.18
N ARG A 89 -6.99 12.46 8.02
CA ARG A 89 -6.33 12.53 6.71
C ARG A 89 -6.49 11.23 5.91
N GLU A 90 -6.33 10.09 6.55
CA GLU A 90 -6.51 8.78 5.91
C GLU A 90 -7.97 8.52 5.52
N LYS A 91 -8.92 8.93 6.36
CA LYS A 91 -10.36 8.90 6.03
C LYS A 91 -10.65 9.76 4.79
N GLN A 92 -10.05 10.95 4.71
CA GLN A 92 -10.17 11.82 3.54
C GLN A 92 -9.60 11.16 2.27
N ILE A 93 -8.42 10.51 2.34
CA ILE A 93 -7.85 9.76 1.23
C ILE A 93 -8.85 8.70 0.74
N CYS A 94 -9.36 7.85 1.64
CA CYS A 94 -10.33 6.81 1.30
C CYS A 94 -11.61 7.40 0.64
N SER A 95 -12.12 8.50 1.17
CA SER A 95 -13.28 9.20 0.61
C SER A 95 -13.00 9.73 -0.80
N THR A 96 -11.84 10.34 -1.01
CA THR A 96 -11.45 10.93 -2.30
C THR A 96 -11.36 9.88 -3.40
N ILE A 97 -10.77 8.71 -3.12
CA ILE A 97 -10.60 7.67 -4.14
C ILE A 97 -11.86 6.81 -4.37
N LYS A 98 -12.85 6.90 -3.48
CA LYS A 98 -14.05 6.03 -3.49
C LYS A 98 -14.81 6.04 -4.81
N SER A 99 -15.07 7.23 -5.37
CA SER A 99 -15.79 7.36 -6.65
C SER A 99 -14.98 6.77 -7.81
N PHE A 100 -13.68 7.04 -7.85
CA PHE A 100 -12.78 6.46 -8.85
C PHE A 100 -12.80 4.92 -8.79
N LEU A 101 -12.65 4.33 -7.61
CA LEU A 101 -12.67 2.88 -7.44
C LEU A 101 -13.97 2.27 -7.94
N LYS A 102 -15.12 2.87 -7.61
CA LYS A 102 -16.45 2.42 -8.08
C LYS A 102 -16.59 2.52 -9.59
N THR A 103 -16.23 3.66 -10.19
CA THR A 103 -16.30 3.89 -11.64
C THR A 103 -15.44 2.87 -12.41
N LYS A 104 -14.28 2.51 -11.85
CA LYS A 104 -13.37 1.51 -12.43
C LYS A 104 -13.73 0.07 -12.07
N LYS A 105 -14.83 -0.16 -11.34
CA LYS A 105 -15.26 -1.48 -10.84
C LYS A 105 -14.19 -2.22 -10.04
N LEU A 106 -13.40 -1.46 -9.27
CA LEU A 106 -12.37 -1.98 -8.39
C LEU A 106 -12.98 -2.18 -7.01
N PHE A 107 -13.57 -3.35 -6.79
CA PHE A 107 -14.40 -3.60 -5.62
C PHE A 107 -13.63 -4.09 -4.40
N PHE A 108 -12.51 -4.80 -4.60
CA PHE A 108 -11.64 -5.28 -3.53
C PHE A 108 -10.26 -4.68 -3.67
N VAL A 109 -9.92 -3.75 -2.78
CA VAL A 109 -8.72 -2.92 -2.91
C VAL A 109 -8.00 -2.81 -1.57
N GLY A 110 -6.67 -2.92 -1.61
CA GLY A 110 -5.79 -2.55 -0.51
C GLY A 110 -5.03 -1.27 -0.88
N ILE A 111 -5.05 -0.28 -0.02
CA ILE A 111 -4.22 0.91 -0.18
C ILE A 111 -3.16 0.99 0.89
N ASP A 112 -2.01 1.57 0.54
CA ASP A 112 -0.91 1.80 1.45
C ASP A 112 -0.73 3.31 1.67
N VAL A 113 -0.64 3.70 2.94
CA VAL A 113 -0.50 5.09 3.35
C VAL A 113 0.70 5.23 4.28
N ILE A 114 1.64 6.10 3.93
CA ILE A 114 2.79 6.46 4.74
C ILE A 114 2.73 7.96 5.02
N ASP A 115 2.83 8.36 6.28
CA ASP A 115 2.89 9.78 6.68
C ASP A 115 1.73 10.64 6.11
N GLY A 116 0.52 10.05 6.02
CA GLY A 116 -0.66 10.74 5.46
C GLY A 116 -0.67 10.88 3.94
N TYR A 117 0.21 10.19 3.22
CA TYR A 117 0.25 10.14 1.76
C TYR A 117 -0.10 8.75 1.25
N LEU A 118 -1.00 8.70 0.26
CA LEU A 118 -1.28 7.47 -0.49
C LEU A 118 -0.05 7.12 -1.33
N THR A 119 0.51 5.93 -1.09
CA THR A 119 1.74 5.49 -1.76
C THR A 119 1.49 4.37 -2.77
N GLU A 120 0.46 3.55 -2.55
CA GLU A 120 0.15 2.40 -3.40
C GLU A 120 -1.35 2.08 -3.40
N ILE A 121 -1.86 1.58 -4.52
CA ILE A 121 -3.21 1.01 -4.66
C ILE A 121 -3.05 -0.42 -5.20
N ASN A 122 -3.39 -1.41 -4.39
CA ASN A 122 -3.32 -2.83 -4.73
C ASN A 122 -4.71 -3.32 -5.16
N ILE A 123 -4.85 -3.75 -6.40
CA ILE A 123 -6.14 -4.10 -7.02
C ILE A 123 -6.25 -5.58 -7.42
N THR A 124 -5.17 -6.35 -7.28
CA THR A 124 -5.16 -7.77 -7.70
C THR A 124 -5.43 -8.69 -6.52
N SER A 125 -4.57 -8.67 -5.51
CA SER A 125 -4.68 -9.52 -4.33
C SER A 125 -4.09 -8.82 -3.09
N PRO A 126 -4.79 -7.82 -2.53
CA PRO A 126 -4.29 -7.12 -1.35
C PRO A 126 -4.19 -8.09 -0.16
N THR A 127 -2.99 -8.14 0.41
CA THR A 127 -2.69 -8.95 1.62
C THR A 127 -2.98 -8.16 2.90
N GLY A 128 -3.00 -8.87 4.04
CA GLY A 128 -3.16 -8.25 5.36
C GLY A 128 -4.53 -8.43 6.00
N ILE A 129 -5.46 -9.14 5.34
CA ILE A 129 -6.81 -9.41 5.87
C ILE A 129 -6.73 -10.19 7.18
N GLN A 130 -5.92 -11.25 7.23
CA GLN A 130 -5.80 -12.10 8.42
C GLN A 130 -5.31 -11.31 9.63
N GLU A 131 -4.30 -10.46 9.44
CA GLU A 131 -3.78 -9.59 10.49
C GLU A 131 -4.83 -8.57 10.94
N ILE A 132 -5.56 -7.97 10.01
CA ILE A 132 -6.63 -7.01 10.31
C ILE A 132 -7.74 -7.69 11.09
N ASN A 133 -8.22 -8.85 10.64
CA ASN A 133 -9.28 -9.60 11.31
C ASN A 133 -8.91 -9.93 12.75
N ARG A 134 -7.71 -10.48 12.94
CA ARG A 134 -7.20 -10.84 14.27
C ARG A 134 -7.09 -9.64 15.19
N LEU A 135 -6.53 -8.50 14.70
CA LEU A 135 -6.25 -7.33 15.51
C LEU A 135 -7.50 -6.48 15.77
N ASN A 136 -8.41 -6.40 14.81
CA ASN A 136 -9.59 -5.53 14.87
C ASN A 136 -10.87 -6.30 15.24
N LYS A 137 -10.81 -7.65 15.31
CA LYS A 137 -11.95 -8.55 15.55
C LYS A 137 -13.09 -8.34 14.52
N VAL A 138 -12.74 -8.30 13.26
CA VAL A 138 -13.63 -8.19 12.11
C VAL A 138 -13.49 -9.41 11.20
N ASN A 139 -14.37 -9.55 10.20
CA ASN A 139 -14.34 -10.63 9.21
C ASN A 139 -14.49 -10.02 7.82
N ILE A 140 -13.37 -9.60 7.24
CA ILE A 140 -13.33 -8.92 5.93
C ILE A 140 -13.69 -9.89 4.80
N GLU A 141 -13.36 -11.17 4.92
CA GLU A 141 -13.70 -12.19 3.92
C GLU A 141 -15.21 -12.27 3.75
N LYS A 142 -15.97 -12.23 4.86
CA LYS A 142 -17.42 -12.18 4.81
C LYS A 142 -17.92 -10.94 4.09
N ASP A 143 -17.35 -9.77 4.37
CA ASP A 143 -17.71 -8.52 3.68
C ASP A 143 -17.51 -8.62 2.16
N VAL A 144 -16.44 -9.31 1.71
CA VAL A 144 -16.16 -9.51 0.29
C VAL A 144 -17.21 -10.44 -0.34
N ILE A 145 -17.51 -11.56 0.30
CA ILE A 145 -18.49 -12.54 -0.20
C ILE A 145 -19.89 -11.94 -0.22
N ASP A 146 -20.32 -11.31 0.87
CA ASP A 146 -21.62 -10.62 0.94
C ASP A 146 -21.78 -9.59 -0.19
N PHE A 147 -20.69 -8.88 -0.52
CA PHE A 147 -20.73 -7.92 -1.63
C PHE A 147 -20.88 -8.62 -2.98
N VAL A 148 -20.16 -9.72 -3.22
CA VAL A 148 -20.24 -10.49 -4.47
C VAL A 148 -21.65 -11.05 -4.64
N GLU A 149 -22.20 -11.71 -3.63
CA GLU A 149 -23.54 -12.29 -3.66
C GLU A 149 -24.62 -11.23 -3.99
N LYS A 150 -24.56 -10.06 -3.33
CA LYS A 150 -25.47 -8.94 -3.60
C LYS A 150 -25.32 -8.33 -5.00
N SER A 151 -24.16 -8.52 -5.62
CA SER A 151 -23.90 -7.98 -6.97
C SER A 151 -24.34 -8.92 -8.09
N LEU A 152 -24.72 -10.16 -7.75
CA LEU A 152 -25.23 -11.18 -8.68
C LEU A 152 -26.75 -11.27 -8.68
N GLN A 153 -27.42 -10.63 -7.73
CA GLN A 153 -28.86 -10.47 -7.65
C GLN A 153 -29.33 -9.26 -8.46
#